data_06b0d841a58a8ffcec733c5b06e795ff
#
_entry.id   06b0d841a58a8ffcec733c5b06e795ff
#
_cell.length_a   1.000
_cell.length_b   1.000
_cell.length_c   1.000
_cell.angle_alpha   90.00
_cell.angle_beta   90.00
_cell.angle_gamma   90.00
#
_symmetry.space_group_name_H-M   'P 1'
#
loop_
_entity.id
_entity.type
_entity.pdbx_description
1 polymer ?
#
loop_
_entity_poly.entity_id
_entity_poly.type
_entity_poly.pdbx_seq_one_letter_code
_entity_poly.pdbx_strand_id
1 'polypeptide(L)'
;LAVEQRTPVVHNRVLLAIMLSAWLAAFGMAFVSVAPNRLVSGSGVPLHGLMGAGPHLLWLPAALLMLAAFTRSSRALHATVAVAAALLLAALLWLAGSEARHQASALSPLARVSLGGAFWVLALLCWLAAADAVQRLGLSPGRRTLALSGVLLPALLLLASGALDALSLHKEYANRQEVFNAAGQRHLQIVLS
;
A
#
# COMPACT_ATOMS: atom_id res chain seq x y z
N LEU A 1 0.77 3.60 -51.02
CA LEU A 1 0.09 2.84 -49.96
C LEU A 1 0.56 3.40 -48.63
N ALA A 2 -0.24 4.27 -47.97
CA ALA A 2 0.04 4.77 -46.66
C ALA A 2 -0.25 3.63 -45.67
N VAL A 3 0.78 3.18 -44.95
CA VAL A 3 0.62 2.24 -43.85
C VAL A 3 -0.08 3.00 -42.73
N GLU A 4 -1.34 2.69 -42.51
CA GLU A 4 -2.13 3.19 -41.40
C GLU A 4 -1.47 2.73 -40.08
N GLN A 5 -0.69 3.59 -39.46
CA GLN A 5 -0.09 3.31 -38.13
C GLN A 5 -1.21 3.23 -37.13
N ARG A 6 -1.65 2.01 -36.81
CA ARG A 6 -2.60 1.76 -35.71
C ARG A 6 -1.99 2.28 -34.41
N THR A 7 -2.60 3.30 -33.82
CA THR A 7 -2.19 3.81 -32.50
C THR A 7 -2.28 2.67 -31.50
N PRO A 8 -1.27 2.45 -30.65
CA PRO A 8 -1.29 1.36 -29.66
C PRO A 8 -2.47 1.58 -28.70
N VAL A 9 -3.24 0.51 -28.45
CA VAL A 9 -4.37 0.53 -27.52
C VAL A 9 -3.88 0.73 -26.09
N VAL A 10 -2.70 0.19 -25.76
CA VAL A 10 -2.06 0.30 -24.43
C VAL A 10 -0.92 1.31 -24.51
N HIS A 11 -1.04 2.40 -23.77
CA HIS A 11 -0.05 3.47 -23.75
C HIS A 11 1.00 3.31 -22.65
N ASN A 12 0.65 2.68 -21.52
CA ASN A 12 1.59 2.35 -20.44
C ASN A 12 1.51 0.87 -20.07
N ARG A 13 2.38 0.06 -20.70
CA ARG A 13 2.45 -1.40 -20.46
C ARG A 13 2.93 -1.74 -19.05
N VAL A 14 3.79 -0.90 -18.47
CA VAL A 14 4.31 -1.10 -17.11
C VAL A 14 3.18 -0.95 -16.10
N LEU A 15 2.40 0.13 -16.21
CA LEU A 15 1.25 0.35 -15.34
C LEU A 15 0.20 -0.75 -15.49
N LEU A 16 -0.06 -1.21 -16.73
CA LEU A 16 -0.97 -2.33 -16.95
C LEU A 16 -0.49 -3.61 -16.25
N ALA A 17 0.80 -3.95 -16.38
CA ALA A 17 1.37 -5.12 -15.73
C ALA A 17 1.27 -5.01 -14.18
N ILE A 18 1.56 -3.83 -13.63
CA ILE A 18 1.40 -3.54 -12.20
C ILE A 18 -0.05 -3.78 -11.77
N MET A 19 -1.02 -3.25 -12.52
CA MET A 19 -2.44 -3.38 -12.17
C MET A 19 -2.93 -4.82 -12.27
N LEU A 20 -2.53 -5.58 -13.29
CA LEU A 20 -2.86 -7.01 -13.41
C LEU A 20 -2.27 -7.82 -12.24
N SER A 21 -1.01 -7.55 -11.87
CA SER A 21 -0.37 -8.18 -10.71
C SER A 21 -1.09 -7.82 -9.40
N ALA A 22 -1.56 -6.57 -9.27
CA ALA A 22 -2.32 -6.12 -8.11
C ALA A 22 -3.66 -6.86 -7.98
N TRP A 23 -4.37 -7.07 -9.08
CA TRP A 23 -5.61 -7.85 -9.08
C TRP A 23 -5.35 -9.31 -8.69
N LEU A 24 -4.32 -9.95 -9.24
CA LEU A 24 -3.95 -11.32 -8.87
C LEU A 24 -3.62 -11.43 -7.37
N ALA A 25 -2.87 -10.48 -6.82
CA ALA A 25 -2.54 -10.45 -5.39
C ALA A 25 -3.79 -10.22 -4.52
N ALA A 26 -4.66 -9.28 -4.89
CA ALA A 26 -5.86 -8.92 -4.14
C ALA A 26 -6.86 -10.09 -4.02
N PHE A 27 -6.98 -10.91 -5.07
CA PHE A 27 -7.89 -12.07 -5.08
C PHE A 27 -7.23 -13.38 -4.63
N GLY A 28 -5.92 -13.55 -4.89
CA GLY A 28 -5.23 -14.82 -4.67
C GLY A 28 -4.53 -14.95 -3.32
N MET A 29 -4.39 -13.87 -2.55
CA MET A 29 -3.61 -13.86 -1.31
C MET A 29 -4.40 -13.27 -0.14
N ALA A 30 -4.03 -13.66 1.08
CA ALA A 30 -4.59 -13.06 2.30
C ALA A 30 -4.10 -11.60 2.45
N PHE A 31 -5.02 -10.68 2.72
CA PHE A 31 -4.73 -9.28 2.96
C PHE A 31 -4.30 -9.02 4.41
N VAL A 32 -4.98 -9.64 5.35
CA VAL A 32 -4.61 -9.69 6.76
C VAL A 32 -4.64 -11.13 7.27
N SER A 33 -3.95 -11.38 8.38
CA SER A 33 -4.04 -12.64 9.12
C SER A 33 -4.55 -12.35 10.52
N VAL A 34 -5.59 -13.04 10.93
CA VAL A 34 -6.28 -12.84 12.22
C VAL A 34 -6.06 -14.06 13.10
N ALA A 35 -5.50 -13.87 14.26
CA ALA A 35 -5.33 -14.89 15.29
C ALA A 35 -6.04 -14.47 16.59
N PRO A 36 -6.78 -15.36 17.27
CA PRO A 36 -7.48 -15.03 18.52
C PRO A 36 -6.52 -14.72 19.67
N ASN A 37 -5.30 -15.25 19.64
CA ASN A 37 -4.25 -15.01 20.62
C ASN A 37 -2.86 -15.33 20.04
N ARG A 38 -1.80 -15.24 20.88
CA ARG A 38 -0.40 -15.51 20.49
C ARG A 38 -0.06 -16.98 20.24
N LEU A 39 -0.86 -17.89 20.74
CA LEU A 39 -0.58 -19.34 20.74
C LEU A 39 -1.18 -20.06 19.53
N VAL A 40 -2.10 -19.42 18.83
CA VAL A 40 -2.83 -20.00 17.69
C VAL A 40 -2.37 -19.35 16.40
N SER A 41 -2.17 -20.15 15.38
CA SER A 41 -1.88 -19.68 14.03
C SER A 41 -3.03 -18.81 13.49
N GLY A 42 -2.69 -17.70 12.84
CA GLY A 42 -3.70 -16.83 12.25
C GLY A 42 -4.33 -17.43 11.01
N SER A 43 -5.61 -17.16 10.82
CA SER A 43 -6.34 -17.42 9.57
C SER A 43 -6.22 -16.23 8.62
N GLY A 44 -5.94 -16.50 7.34
CA GLY A 44 -5.84 -15.46 6.32
C GLY A 44 -7.22 -14.97 5.89
N VAL A 45 -7.40 -13.64 5.88
CA VAL A 45 -8.60 -12.98 5.37
C VAL A 45 -8.24 -12.24 4.09
N PRO A 46 -8.83 -12.60 2.92
CA PRO A 46 -8.59 -11.90 1.67
C PRO A 46 -9.22 -10.51 1.67
N LEU A 47 -8.77 -9.62 0.78
CA LEU A 47 -9.26 -8.23 0.70
C LEU A 47 -10.79 -8.15 0.51
N HIS A 48 -11.35 -9.02 -0.32
CA HIS A 48 -12.78 -9.08 -0.57
C HIS A 48 -13.60 -9.70 0.57
N GLY A 49 -12.94 -10.34 1.53
CA GLY A 49 -13.55 -10.91 2.73
C GLY A 49 -13.59 -9.95 3.93
N LEU A 50 -13.04 -8.74 3.80
CA LEU A 50 -13.13 -7.73 4.84
C LEU A 50 -14.55 -7.23 5.00
N MET A 51 -14.97 -7.00 6.23
CA MET A 51 -16.33 -6.55 6.54
C MET A 51 -16.53 -5.06 6.28
N GLY A 52 -17.77 -4.68 5.89
CA GLY A 52 -18.19 -3.29 5.74
C GLY A 52 -17.93 -2.68 4.36
N ALA A 53 -18.16 -1.37 4.25
CA ALA A 53 -18.02 -0.61 2.99
C ALA A 53 -16.58 -0.26 2.64
N GLY A 54 -15.63 -0.50 3.56
CA GLY A 54 -14.23 -0.11 3.41
C GLY A 54 -13.55 -0.60 2.13
N PRO A 55 -13.66 -1.89 1.75
CA PRO A 55 -13.04 -2.40 0.52
C PRO A 55 -13.52 -1.69 -0.75
N HIS A 56 -14.76 -1.18 -0.76
CA HIS A 56 -15.31 -0.46 -1.93
C HIS A 56 -14.61 0.86 -2.22
N LEU A 57 -13.97 1.48 -1.21
CA LEU A 57 -13.20 2.70 -1.39
C LEU A 57 -11.97 2.52 -2.30
N LEU A 58 -11.50 1.28 -2.46
CA LEU A 58 -10.37 0.96 -3.34
C LEU A 58 -10.73 0.96 -4.82
N TRP A 59 -12.00 0.76 -5.18
CA TRP A 59 -12.40 0.60 -6.57
C TRP A 59 -12.13 1.83 -7.42
N LEU A 60 -12.42 3.03 -6.89
CA LEU A 60 -12.22 4.27 -7.63
C LEU A 60 -10.75 4.53 -7.98
N PRO A 61 -9.79 4.58 -7.03
CA PRO A 61 -8.38 4.78 -7.37
C PRO A 61 -7.81 3.63 -8.20
N ALA A 62 -8.23 2.38 -7.97
CA ALA A 62 -7.82 1.24 -8.80
C ALA A 62 -8.32 1.34 -10.25
N ALA A 63 -9.57 1.75 -10.44
CA ALA A 63 -10.13 1.99 -11.77
C ALA A 63 -9.41 3.12 -12.49
N LEU A 64 -9.11 4.23 -11.79
CA LEU A 64 -8.33 5.34 -12.36
C LEU A 64 -6.93 4.90 -12.80
N LEU A 65 -6.24 4.09 -12.01
CA LEU A 65 -4.94 3.54 -12.38
C LEU A 65 -5.04 2.60 -13.60
N MET A 66 -6.06 1.75 -13.65
CA MET A 66 -6.28 0.86 -14.79
C MET A 66 -6.57 1.65 -16.07
N LEU A 67 -7.46 2.64 -16.02
CA LEU A 67 -7.79 3.50 -17.16
C LEU A 67 -6.60 4.33 -17.64
N ALA A 68 -5.73 4.76 -16.70
CA ALA A 68 -4.53 5.52 -17.04
C ALA A 68 -3.56 4.73 -17.94
N ALA A 69 -3.54 3.39 -17.87
CA ALA A 69 -2.72 2.54 -18.72
C ALA A 69 -3.12 2.64 -20.21
N PHE A 70 -4.37 2.96 -20.50
CA PHE A 70 -4.94 3.09 -21.84
C PHE A 70 -5.04 4.54 -22.32
N THR A 71 -4.71 5.50 -21.46
CA THR A 71 -4.81 6.93 -21.76
C THR A 71 -3.50 7.46 -22.31
N ARG A 72 -3.57 8.40 -23.27
CA ARG A 72 -2.37 9.05 -23.82
C ARG A 72 -1.57 9.74 -22.73
N SER A 73 -0.25 9.57 -22.79
CA SER A 73 0.70 10.13 -21.86
C SER A 73 0.59 11.67 -21.79
N SER A 74 0.43 12.21 -20.59
CA SER A 74 0.50 13.63 -20.29
C SER A 74 1.04 13.87 -18.89
N ARG A 75 1.58 15.06 -18.62
CA ARG A 75 2.05 15.40 -17.26
C ARG A 75 0.94 15.33 -16.23
N ALA A 76 -0.25 15.80 -16.58
CA ALA A 76 -1.43 15.75 -15.71
C ALA A 76 -1.78 14.29 -15.35
N LEU A 77 -1.81 13.39 -16.38
CA LEU A 77 -2.08 11.97 -16.15
C LEU A 77 -1.06 11.35 -15.18
N HIS A 78 0.24 11.62 -15.37
CA HIS A 78 1.26 11.07 -14.48
C HIS A 78 1.15 11.60 -13.05
N ALA A 79 0.82 12.89 -12.87
CA ALA A 79 0.53 13.44 -11.55
C ALA A 79 -0.69 12.75 -10.91
N THR A 80 -1.77 12.56 -11.68
CA THR A 80 -2.97 11.84 -11.20
C THR A 80 -2.65 10.40 -10.80
N VAL A 81 -1.85 9.67 -11.59
CA VAL A 81 -1.41 8.30 -11.27
C VAL A 81 -0.62 8.27 -9.97
N ALA A 82 0.33 9.20 -9.78
CA ALA A 82 1.11 9.26 -8.54
C ALA A 82 0.23 9.52 -7.31
N VAL A 83 -0.72 10.46 -7.42
CA VAL A 83 -1.68 10.76 -6.34
C VAL A 83 -2.62 9.58 -6.09
N ALA A 84 -3.17 8.97 -7.14
CA ALA A 84 -4.07 7.82 -7.00
C ALA A 84 -3.35 6.62 -6.33
N ALA A 85 -2.09 6.37 -6.68
CA ALA A 85 -1.28 5.33 -6.07
C ALA A 85 -0.99 5.62 -4.57
N ALA A 86 -0.72 6.89 -4.22
CA ALA A 86 -0.54 7.31 -2.83
C ALA A 86 -1.83 7.14 -2.01
N LEU A 87 -2.97 7.54 -2.56
CA LEU A 87 -4.28 7.38 -1.92
C LEU A 87 -4.66 5.90 -1.78
N LEU A 88 -4.34 5.08 -2.78
CA LEU A 88 -4.58 3.64 -2.72
C LEU A 88 -3.73 2.99 -1.61
N LEU A 89 -2.45 3.37 -1.49
CA LEU A 89 -1.58 2.90 -0.41
C LEU A 89 -2.13 3.30 0.97
N ALA A 90 -2.58 4.55 1.12
CA ALA A 90 -3.19 5.02 2.37
C ALA A 90 -4.50 4.27 2.68
N ALA A 91 -5.33 4.02 1.67
CA ALA A 91 -6.57 3.27 1.83
C ALA A 91 -6.32 1.81 2.24
N LEU A 92 -5.30 1.15 1.68
CA LEU A 92 -4.88 -0.20 2.10
C LEU A 92 -4.45 -0.23 3.57
N LEU A 93 -3.65 0.74 4.01
CA LEU A 93 -3.25 0.86 5.42
C LEU A 93 -4.44 1.13 6.34
N TRP A 94 -5.30 2.07 5.95
CA TRP A 94 -6.50 2.38 6.73
C TRP A 94 -7.42 1.17 6.87
N LEU A 95 -7.63 0.38 5.80
CA LEU A 95 -8.41 -0.85 5.83
C LEU A 95 -7.80 -1.89 6.77
N ALA A 96 -6.48 -2.10 6.71
CA ALA A 96 -5.81 -3.02 7.60
C ALA A 96 -5.96 -2.60 9.07
N GLY A 97 -5.81 -1.30 9.37
CA GLY A 97 -6.02 -0.73 10.70
C GLY A 97 -7.47 -0.83 11.17
N SER A 98 -8.45 -0.57 10.29
CA SER A 98 -9.87 -0.67 10.62
C SER A 98 -10.29 -2.10 10.90
N GLU A 99 -9.81 -3.06 10.11
CA GLU A 99 -10.05 -4.48 10.37
C GLU A 99 -9.43 -4.92 11.70
N ALA A 100 -8.22 -4.46 12.01
CA ALA A 100 -7.58 -4.77 13.29
C ALA A 100 -8.40 -4.26 14.48
N ARG A 101 -8.97 -3.06 14.40
CA ARG A 101 -9.86 -2.52 15.44
C ARG A 101 -11.16 -3.30 15.54
N HIS A 102 -11.76 -3.66 14.41
CA HIS A 102 -12.98 -4.47 14.36
C HIS A 102 -12.77 -5.83 15.03
N GLN A 103 -11.71 -6.54 14.68
CA GLN A 103 -11.39 -7.85 15.26
C GLN A 103 -11.06 -7.77 16.77
N ALA A 104 -10.37 -6.71 17.20
CA ALA A 104 -10.10 -6.49 18.62
C ALA A 104 -11.39 -6.27 19.43
N SER A 105 -12.40 -5.62 18.86
CA SER A 105 -13.70 -5.42 19.50
C SER A 105 -14.61 -6.65 19.44
N ALA A 106 -14.57 -7.40 18.33
CA ALA A 106 -15.47 -8.53 18.09
C ALA A 106 -15.01 -9.83 18.77
N LEU A 107 -13.71 -10.12 18.78
CA LEU A 107 -13.17 -11.36 19.31
C LEU A 107 -12.63 -11.19 20.75
N SER A 108 -11.63 -10.34 20.92
CA SER A 108 -10.93 -10.13 22.20
C SER A 108 -9.89 -9.04 22.05
N PRO A 109 -9.56 -8.29 23.12
CA PRO A 109 -8.38 -7.40 23.15
C PRO A 109 -7.05 -8.13 22.89
N LEU A 110 -7.02 -9.45 23.09
CA LEU A 110 -5.86 -10.32 22.84
C LEU A 110 -5.74 -10.73 21.37
N ALA A 111 -6.77 -10.47 20.55
CA ALA A 111 -6.74 -10.77 19.12
C ALA A 111 -5.58 -10.05 18.43
N ARG A 112 -4.95 -10.75 17.52
CA ARG A 112 -3.81 -10.28 16.76
C ARG A 112 -4.16 -10.22 15.30
N VAL A 113 -3.98 -9.04 14.73
CA VAL A 113 -4.14 -8.84 13.28
C VAL A 113 -2.81 -8.41 12.71
N SER A 114 -2.26 -9.20 11.81
CA SER A 114 -1.03 -8.92 11.09
C SER A 114 -1.31 -8.69 9.61
N LEU A 115 -0.42 -7.95 8.96
CA LEU A 115 -0.49 -7.68 7.53
C LEU A 115 -0.16 -8.96 6.75
N GLY A 116 -1.04 -9.34 5.84
CA GLY A 116 -0.88 -10.53 4.99
C GLY A 116 -0.05 -10.27 3.72
N GLY A 117 0.19 -11.33 2.95
CA GLY A 117 0.98 -11.26 1.73
C GLY A 117 0.40 -10.32 0.68
N ALA A 118 -0.93 -10.31 0.50
CA ALA A 118 -1.58 -9.38 -0.42
C ALA A 118 -1.30 -7.92 -0.06
N PHE A 119 -1.33 -7.56 1.23
CA PHE A 119 -1.02 -6.19 1.66
C PHE A 119 0.37 -5.76 1.18
N TRP A 120 1.40 -6.58 1.45
CA TRP A 120 2.77 -6.23 1.09
C TRP A 120 2.99 -6.13 -0.41
N VAL A 121 2.42 -7.06 -1.17
CA VAL A 121 2.47 -7.01 -2.65
C VAL A 121 1.76 -5.78 -3.18
N LEU A 122 0.55 -5.48 -2.71
CA LEU A 122 -0.21 -4.31 -3.14
C LEU A 122 0.49 -3.00 -2.77
N ALA A 123 1.06 -2.90 -1.56
CA ALA A 123 1.82 -1.73 -1.13
C ALA A 123 3.05 -1.49 -2.03
N LEU A 124 3.81 -2.56 -2.35
CA LEU A 124 4.94 -2.49 -3.28
C LEU A 124 4.48 -2.06 -4.68
N LEU A 125 3.38 -2.61 -5.20
CA LEU A 125 2.86 -2.26 -6.51
C LEU A 125 2.35 -0.82 -6.57
N CYS A 126 1.71 -0.30 -5.52
CA CYS A 126 1.36 1.11 -5.40
C CYS A 126 2.60 2.00 -5.43
N TRP A 127 3.65 1.62 -4.71
CA TRP A 127 4.92 2.33 -4.73
C TRP A 127 5.56 2.33 -6.12
N LEU A 128 5.58 1.19 -6.82
CA LEU A 128 6.13 1.08 -8.17
C LEU A 128 5.32 1.91 -9.18
N ALA A 129 3.97 1.93 -9.08
CA ALA A 129 3.12 2.76 -9.92
C ALA A 129 3.39 4.25 -9.71
N ALA A 130 3.54 4.68 -8.45
CA ALA A 130 3.89 6.05 -8.12
C ALA A 130 5.29 6.42 -8.64
N ALA A 131 6.27 5.53 -8.47
CA ALA A 131 7.64 5.74 -8.92
C ALA A 131 7.74 5.85 -10.45
N ASP A 132 7.06 4.98 -11.22
CA ASP A 132 6.98 5.07 -12.68
C ASP A 132 6.33 6.40 -13.11
N ALA A 133 5.23 6.79 -12.48
CA ALA A 133 4.54 8.03 -12.77
C ALA A 133 5.40 9.27 -12.48
N VAL A 134 6.05 9.33 -11.31
CA VAL A 134 6.94 10.43 -10.93
C VAL A 134 8.15 10.52 -11.84
N GLN A 135 8.69 9.38 -12.29
CA GLN A 135 9.79 9.35 -13.27
C GLN A 135 9.38 10.00 -14.59
N ARG A 136 8.17 9.73 -15.07
CA ARG A 136 7.62 10.26 -16.33
C ARG A 136 7.29 11.76 -16.28
N LEU A 137 7.22 12.37 -15.09
CA LEU A 137 7.02 13.81 -14.93
C LEU A 137 8.24 14.64 -15.38
N GLY A 138 9.41 14.02 -15.56
CA GLY A 138 10.63 14.72 -15.97
C GLY A 138 11.12 15.75 -14.95
N LEU A 139 10.95 15.47 -13.65
CA LEU A 139 11.37 16.33 -12.56
C LEU A 139 12.88 16.30 -12.36
N SER A 140 13.47 17.40 -11.87
CA SER A 140 14.86 17.41 -11.39
C SER A 140 15.05 16.43 -10.21
N PRO A 141 16.27 15.91 -9.96
CA PRO A 141 16.51 14.89 -8.94
C PRO A 141 15.92 15.26 -7.56
N GLY A 142 16.14 16.47 -7.07
CA GLY A 142 15.60 16.90 -5.78
C GLY A 142 14.07 16.96 -5.74
N ARG A 143 13.43 17.47 -6.80
CA ARG A 143 11.96 17.50 -6.90
C ARG A 143 11.37 16.08 -7.02
N ARG A 144 12.08 15.18 -7.68
CA ARG A 144 11.70 13.77 -7.78
C ARG A 144 11.72 13.09 -6.41
N THR A 145 12.80 13.28 -5.64
CA THR A 145 12.88 12.76 -4.27
C THR A 145 11.75 13.31 -3.41
N LEU A 146 11.50 14.63 -3.47
CA LEU A 146 10.40 15.26 -2.73
C LEU A 146 9.03 14.69 -3.12
N ALA A 147 8.78 14.49 -4.41
CA ALA A 147 7.53 13.90 -4.89
C ALA A 147 7.35 12.45 -4.40
N LEU A 148 8.40 11.63 -4.42
CA LEU A 148 8.37 10.26 -3.89
C LEU A 148 8.17 10.24 -2.37
N SER A 149 8.84 11.14 -1.63
CA SER A 149 8.58 11.29 -0.20
C SER A 149 7.13 11.70 0.09
N GLY A 150 6.55 12.55 -0.77
CA GLY A 150 5.14 12.96 -0.69
C GLY A 150 4.16 11.80 -0.85
N VAL A 151 4.51 10.75 -1.62
CA VAL A 151 3.68 9.54 -1.75
C VAL A 151 3.52 8.81 -0.42
N LEU A 152 4.53 8.87 0.46
CA LEU A 152 4.49 8.25 1.78
C LEU A 152 3.76 9.08 2.83
N LEU A 153 3.54 10.37 2.58
CA LEU A 153 2.95 11.28 3.56
C LEU A 153 1.60 10.81 4.11
N PRO A 154 0.62 10.36 3.29
CA PRO A 154 -0.66 9.87 3.82
C PRO A 154 -0.49 8.64 4.72
N ALA A 155 0.46 7.75 4.42
CA ALA A 155 0.78 6.59 5.25
C ALA A 155 1.37 7.01 6.60
N LEU A 156 2.27 7.99 6.60
CA LEU A 156 2.86 8.55 7.83
C LEU A 156 1.80 9.27 8.69
N LEU A 157 0.88 9.99 8.06
CA LEU A 157 -0.23 10.63 8.77
C LEU A 157 -1.16 9.61 9.42
N LEU A 158 -1.45 8.48 8.75
CA LEU A 158 -2.23 7.38 9.33
C LEU A 158 -1.51 6.74 10.51
N LEU A 159 -0.20 6.55 10.41
CA LEU A 159 0.61 6.04 11.52
C LEU A 159 0.57 7.01 12.71
N ALA A 160 0.76 8.29 12.48
CA ALA A 160 0.74 9.32 13.52
C ALA A 160 -0.65 9.53 14.15
N SER A 161 -1.73 9.21 13.43
CA SER A 161 -3.11 9.37 13.93
C SER A 161 -3.57 8.25 14.87
N GLY A 162 -2.77 7.20 15.09
CA GLY A 162 -3.16 6.02 15.86
C GLY A 162 -4.09 5.06 15.10
N ALA A 163 -4.37 5.32 13.81
CA ALA A 163 -5.23 4.46 13.00
C ALA A 163 -4.71 3.01 12.88
N LEU A 164 -3.44 2.79 13.11
CA LEU A 164 -2.74 1.51 12.97
C LEU A 164 -2.40 0.83 14.32
N ASP A 165 -2.77 1.43 15.46
CA ASP A 165 -2.38 0.97 16.80
C ASP A 165 -2.88 -0.44 17.15
N ALA A 166 -4.01 -0.84 16.57
CA ALA A 166 -4.57 -2.17 16.77
C ALA A 166 -3.84 -3.29 16.00
N LEU A 167 -2.97 -2.94 15.02
CA LEU A 167 -2.15 -3.92 14.32
C LEU A 167 -1.12 -4.56 15.24
N SER A 168 -0.86 -5.85 15.05
CA SER A 168 0.09 -6.60 15.87
C SER A 168 1.49 -6.02 15.88
N LEU A 169 1.94 -5.48 14.74
CA LEU A 169 3.25 -4.84 14.63
C LEU A 169 3.38 -3.64 15.56
N HIS A 170 2.36 -2.77 15.60
CA HIS A 170 2.36 -1.58 16.46
C HIS A 170 2.26 -1.96 17.94
N LYS A 171 1.38 -2.91 18.27
CA LYS A 171 1.27 -3.46 19.64
C LYS A 171 2.60 -4.05 20.12
N GLU A 172 3.32 -4.79 19.29
CA GLU A 172 4.62 -5.37 19.66
C GLU A 172 5.69 -4.28 19.85
N TYR A 173 5.71 -3.27 18.96
CA TYR A 173 6.61 -2.14 19.11
C TYR A 173 6.34 -1.38 20.41
N ALA A 174 5.08 -1.02 20.69
CA ALA A 174 4.71 -0.32 21.92
C ALA A 174 5.09 -1.08 23.19
N ASN A 175 4.92 -2.42 23.19
CA ASN A 175 5.26 -3.27 24.32
C ASN A 175 6.78 -3.45 24.53
N ARG A 176 7.63 -3.18 23.54
CA ARG A 176 9.08 -3.42 23.56
C ARG A 176 9.88 -2.22 23.06
N GLN A 177 9.32 -1.03 23.12
CA GLN A 177 9.89 0.19 22.53
C GLN A 177 11.32 0.46 22.98
N GLU A 178 11.62 0.29 24.29
CA GLU A 178 12.95 0.48 24.83
C GLU A 178 13.98 -0.46 24.21
N VAL A 179 13.63 -1.75 24.09
CA VAL A 179 14.51 -2.77 23.51
C VAL A 179 14.77 -2.50 22.02
N PHE A 180 13.72 -2.13 21.26
CA PHE A 180 13.86 -1.79 19.86
C PHE A 180 14.72 -0.55 19.64
N ASN A 181 14.49 0.50 20.43
CA ASN A 181 15.25 1.74 20.32
C ASN A 181 16.73 1.54 20.69
N ALA A 182 17.02 0.78 21.76
CA ALA A 182 18.39 0.44 22.13
C ALA A 182 19.10 -0.40 21.07
N ALA A 183 18.42 -1.39 20.49
CA ALA A 183 18.96 -2.19 19.40
C ALA A 183 19.22 -1.35 18.14
N GLY A 184 18.28 -0.45 17.78
CA GLY A 184 18.44 0.47 16.65
C GLY A 184 19.62 1.42 16.83
N GLN A 185 19.79 2.01 18.01
CA GLN A 185 20.94 2.88 18.33
C GLN A 185 22.27 2.14 18.21
N ARG A 186 22.37 0.92 18.75
CA ARG A 186 23.58 0.08 18.62
C ARG A 186 23.90 -0.22 17.16
N HIS A 187 22.87 -0.56 16.37
CA HIS A 187 23.06 -0.84 14.95
C HIS A 187 23.57 0.38 14.18
N LEU A 188 23.01 1.56 14.43
CA LEU A 188 23.47 2.81 13.84
C LEU A 188 24.92 3.13 14.24
N GLN A 189 25.30 2.92 15.51
CA GLN A 189 26.67 3.10 15.97
C GLN A 189 27.67 2.22 15.23
N ILE A 190 27.31 0.94 15.01
CA ILE A 190 28.16 -0.03 14.28
C ILE A 190 28.29 0.34 12.80
N VAL A 191 27.22 0.83 12.17
CA VAL A 191 27.23 1.18 10.73
C VAL A 191 27.94 2.51 10.45
N LEU A 192 27.95 3.44 11.42
CA LEU A 192 28.55 4.75 11.29
C LEU A 192 29.98 4.84 11.85
N SER A 193 30.48 3.79 12.51
CA SER A 193 31.87 3.66 12.96
C SER A 193 32.74 3.00 11.92
#